data_97c77ee19ed9f993708cffbc95e9d3af
#
_entry.id   97c77ee19ed9f993708cffbc95e9d3af
#
_cell.length_a   1.000
_cell.length_b   1.000
_cell.length_c   1.000
_cell.angle_alpha   90.00
_cell.angle_beta   90.00
_cell.angle_gamma   90.00
#
_symmetry.space_group_name_H-M   'P 1'
#
loop_
_entity.id
_entity.type
_entity.pdbx_description
1 polymer ?
#
loop_
_entity_poly.entity_id
_entity_poly.type
_entity_poly.pdbx_seq_one_letter_code
_entity_poly.pdbx_strand_id
1 'polypeptide(L)'
;VKRILHLVLVVPLLYCIKSEAQIETRWLDTSASSTNKELGIFFTNRKLVDPGEGEDVTFKNRWLRQTRNLYFCRYDFESKEIMLKYRATKTCSKKKYPTGPVDNSFMYKVYEDLRINQGIRNFVFIIPGHAKTFDKQINDYMFRLQRNYADSLRSTAFITFAWSSESLGALYYRGQRAADRSANDFSIFEHMLESFLADSAFWQEHPFDISFKLICTSMGNELLRLYLIKREMQGIPLIPVYDRIILIGSDAPANAFARGEGFDHLLEMGKSVLLLVNRRDGPLTMSLYMNLEGRLGLVGPTNITKLPDEIVVREVTHLISKSDLSTLGHDYFLRNQVLMDYILHQELSSELPSEL
;
A
#
# COMPACT_ATOMS: atom_id res chain seq x y z
N VAL A 1 23.22 -66.32 29.71
CA VAL A 1 22.73 -65.82 28.37
C VAL A 1 21.66 -64.76 28.61
N LYS A 2 22.06 -63.47 28.69
CA LYS A 2 21.14 -62.33 28.85
C LYS A 2 20.75 -61.84 27.47
N ARG A 3 19.49 -61.92 27.13
CA ARG A 3 18.92 -61.24 25.96
C ARG A 3 18.64 -59.80 26.32
N ILE A 4 19.36 -58.89 25.69
CA ILE A 4 19.10 -57.46 25.73
C ILE A 4 17.97 -57.16 24.74
N LEU A 5 16.83 -56.80 25.27
CA LEU A 5 15.69 -56.31 24.47
C LEU A 5 16.00 -54.89 24.06
N HIS A 6 16.25 -54.67 22.76
CA HIS A 6 16.33 -53.32 22.21
C HIS A 6 14.94 -52.80 22.05
N LEU A 7 14.52 -51.91 22.97
CA LEU A 7 13.33 -51.11 22.85
C LEU A 7 13.61 -50.00 21.83
N VAL A 8 13.20 -50.21 20.60
CA VAL A 8 13.18 -49.14 19.59
C VAL A 8 12.02 -48.25 19.94
N LEU A 9 12.29 -47.13 20.61
CA LEU A 9 11.37 -46.02 20.77
C LEU A 9 11.20 -45.40 19.40
N VAL A 10 10.14 -45.79 18.69
CA VAL A 10 9.60 -45.02 17.56
C VAL A 10 8.95 -43.78 18.16
N VAL A 11 9.73 -42.72 18.26
CA VAL A 11 9.17 -41.37 18.48
C VAL A 11 8.36 -41.05 17.22
N PRO A 12 7.05 -40.93 17.30
CA PRO A 12 6.33 -40.39 16.17
C PRO A 12 6.83 -38.95 16.02
N LEU A 13 7.57 -38.67 14.96
CA LEU A 13 7.77 -37.34 14.43
C LEU A 13 6.37 -36.80 14.16
N LEU A 14 5.79 -36.16 15.16
CA LEU A 14 4.69 -35.23 14.96
C LEU A 14 5.24 -34.16 14.01
N TYR A 15 5.10 -34.42 12.74
CA TYR A 15 5.05 -33.36 11.74
C TYR A 15 3.95 -32.42 12.21
N CYS A 16 4.38 -31.41 12.94
CA CYS A 16 3.58 -30.22 13.12
C CYS A 16 3.36 -29.70 11.68
N ILE A 17 2.28 -30.15 11.06
CA ILE A 17 1.77 -29.53 9.83
C ILE A 17 1.57 -28.09 10.26
N LYS A 18 2.57 -27.24 9.99
CA LYS A 18 2.40 -25.80 10.09
C LYS A 18 1.21 -25.52 9.20
N SER A 19 0.05 -25.28 9.78
CA SER A 19 -1.11 -24.87 9.00
C SER A 19 -0.68 -23.66 8.20
N GLU A 20 -0.51 -23.85 6.89
CA GLU A 20 -0.18 -22.77 5.99
C GLU A 20 -1.22 -21.68 6.15
N ALA A 21 -0.75 -20.46 6.20
CA ALA A 21 -1.61 -19.31 6.32
C ALA A 21 -2.31 -19.11 4.97
N GLN A 22 -3.53 -19.56 4.84
CA GLN A 22 -4.31 -19.47 3.61
C GLN A 22 -5.10 -18.17 3.53
N ILE A 23 -5.36 -17.74 2.32
CA ILE A 23 -6.33 -16.69 1.99
C ILE A 23 -7.54 -17.37 1.37
N GLU A 24 -8.68 -17.22 2.01
CA GLU A 24 -9.97 -17.56 1.41
C GLU A 24 -10.50 -16.35 0.65
N THR A 25 -10.97 -16.60 -0.55
CA THR A 25 -11.46 -15.57 -1.46
C THR A 25 -12.91 -15.81 -1.84
N ARG A 26 -13.66 -14.73 -2.04
CA ARG A 26 -15.06 -14.82 -2.43
C ARG A 26 -15.47 -13.64 -3.31
N TRP A 27 -16.03 -13.94 -4.46
CA TRP A 27 -16.76 -12.96 -5.26
C TRP A 27 -18.06 -12.57 -4.53
N LEU A 28 -18.32 -11.28 -4.44
CA LEU A 28 -19.50 -10.72 -3.80
C LEU A 28 -20.50 -10.19 -4.84
N ASP A 29 -19.98 -9.73 -5.98
CA ASP A 29 -20.76 -9.32 -7.12
C ASP A 29 -20.00 -9.66 -8.40
N THR A 30 -20.64 -10.44 -9.26
CA THR A 30 -20.10 -10.85 -10.57
C THR A 30 -20.70 -10.06 -11.73
N SER A 31 -21.58 -9.08 -11.46
CA SER A 31 -22.17 -8.25 -12.52
C SER A 31 -21.08 -7.51 -13.28
N ALA A 32 -21.03 -7.71 -14.58
CA ALA A 32 -20.18 -6.94 -15.46
C ALA A 32 -20.72 -5.50 -15.50
N SER A 33 -19.93 -4.54 -15.05
CA SER A 33 -20.24 -3.12 -15.29
C SER A 33 -20.06 -2.85 -16.78
N SER A 34 -21.16 -2.77 -17.51
CA SER A 34 -21.16 -2.57 -18.96
C SER A 34 -21.04 -1.10 -19.40
N THR A 35 -20.66 -0.20 -18.52
CA THR A 35 -20.64 1.25 -18.84
C THR A 35 -19.22 1.77 -18.86
N ASN A 36 -18.89 2.60 -19.86
CA ASN A 36 -17.70 3.44 -19.98
C ASN A 36 -17.59 4.53 -18.89
N LYS A 37 -18.00 4.22 -17.67
CA LYS A 37 -17.94 5.14 -16.54
C LYS A 37 -16.53 5.15 -15.96
N GLU A 38 -16.05 6.32 -15.61
CA GLU A 38 -14.83 6.46 -14.81
C GLU A 38 -15.01 5.76 -13.46
N LEU A 39 -14.40 4.62 -13.29
CA LEU A 39 -14.47 3.82 -12.08
C LEU A 39 -13.12 3.85 -11.36
N GLY A 40 -13.15 4.23 -10.09
CA GLY A 40 -12.01 4.06 -9.20
C GLY A 40 -11.94 2.64 -8.63
N ILE A 41 -10.73 2.17 -8.36
CA ILE A 41 -10.50 0.90 -7.67
C ILE A 41 -9.84 1.18 -6.33
N PHE A 42 -10.35 0.56 -5.28
CA PHE A 42 -9.70 0.60 -3.99
C PHE A 42 -9.85 -0.74 -3.25
N PHE A 43 -8.97 -0.96 -2.30
CA PHE A 43 -9.10 -2.04 -1.33
C PHE A 43 -9.06 -1.50 0.08
N THR A 44 -9.75 -2.18 1.02
CA THR A 44 -9.90 -1.67 2.38
C THR A 44 -10.01 -2.78 3.41
N ASN A 45 -9.38 -2.58 4.56
CA ASN A 45 -9.53 -3.40 5.75
C ASN A 45 -10.51 -2.81 6.76
N ARG A 46 -11.28 -1.79 6.37
CA ARG A 46 -12.30 -1.18 7.23
C ARG A 46 -13.47 -2.14 7.43
N LYS A 47 -14.15 -1.99 8.56
CA LYS A 47 -15.35 -2.78 8.81
C LYS A 47 -16.46 -2.32 7.87
N LEU A 48 -16.97 -3.25 7.07
CA LEU A 48 -18.19 -3.06 6.30
C LEU A 48 -19.35 -2.75 7.27
N VAL A 49 -20.12 -1.73 6.97
CA VAL A 49 -21.42 -1.51 7.58
C VAL A 49 -22.38 -2.37 6.79
N ASP A 50 -23.08 -3.27 7.47
CA ASP A 50 -24.08 -4.13 6.85
C ASP A 50 -25.20 -3.22 6.33
N PRO A 51 -25.36 -3.05 5.01
CA PRO A 51 -26.45 -2.22 4.50
C PRO A 51 -27.75 -2.97 4.79
N GLY A 52 -28.73 -2.29 5.36
CA GLY A 52 -30.11 -2.73 5.32
C GLY A 52 -30.57 -2.91 3.86
N GLU A 53 -31.69 -3.59 3.62
CA GLU A 53 -32.25 -3.70 2.28
C GLU A 53 -32.45 -2.29 1.67
N GLY A 54 -31.72 -2.02 0.57
CA GLY A 54 -31.80 -0.74 -0.15
C GLY A 54 -30.88 0.37 0.36
N GLU A 55 -29.96 0.09 1.30
CA GLU A 55 -28.95 1.06 1.74
C GLU A 55 -27.63 0.88 0.98
N ASP A 56 -26.91 2.01 0.78
CA ASP A 56 -25.62 2.01 0.12
C ASP A 56 -24.53 1.29 0.94
N VAL A 57 -23.63 0.62 0.23
CA VAL A 57 -22.45 0.02 0.83
C VAL A 57 -21.56 1.10 1.43
N THR A 58 -21.33 1.04 2.73
CA THR A 58 -20.46 1.99 3.43
C THR A 58 -19.45 1.30 4.33
N PHE A 59 -18.38 2.02 4.69
CA PHE A 59 -17.33 1.54 5.57
C PHE A 59 -17.18 2.44 6.79
N LYS A 60 -16.98 1.83 7.97
CA LYS A 60 -16.79 2.61 9.20
C LYS A 60 -15.51 3.42 9.16
N ASN A 61 -15.60 4.69 9.51
CA ASN A 61 -14.47 5.59 9.65
C ASN A 61 -13.60 5.25 10.87
N ARG A 62 -14.21 4.72 11.92
CA ARG A 62 -13.49 4.37 13.14
C ARG A 62 -12.87 3.00 13.06
N TRP A 63 -11.64 2.92 13.55
CA TRP A 63 -10.97 1.68 13.84
C TRP A 63 -11.76 0.89 14.91
N LEU A 64 -12.37 -0.19 14.51
CA LEU A 64 -13.02 -1.16 15.40
C LEU A 64 -12.47 -2.52 15.01
N ARG A 65 -11.74 -3.16 15.92
CA ARG A 65 -11.22 -4.53 15.84
C ARG A 65 -10.91 -5.02 14.42
N GLN A 66 -9.68 -5.42 14.17
CA GLN A 66 -9.25 -5.97 12.88
C GLN A 66 -10.31 -6.92 12.31
N THR A 67 -10.81 -6.56 11.16
CA THR A 67 -11.43 -7.57 10.30
C THR A 67 -10.26 -8.33 9.67
N ARG A 68 -10.29 -9.64 9.64
CA ARG A 68 -9.31 -10.43 8.87
C ARG A 68 -9.59 -10.35 7.38
N ASN A 69 -10.44 -9.42 6.99
CA ASN A 69 -10.96 -9.27 5.64
C ASN A 69 -10.31 -8.07 4.96
N LEU A 70 -9.95 -8.26 3.72
CA LEU A 70 -9.64 -7.22 2.79
C LEU A 70 -10.74 -7.21 1.73
N TYR A 71 -11.38 -6.06 1.57
CA TYR A 71 -12.43 -5.86 0.59
C TYR A 71 -11.87 -5.12 -0.60
N PHE A 72 -12.18 -5.60 -1.80
CA PHE A 72 -11.86 -4.96 -3.05
C PHE A 72 -13.13 -4.39 -3.66
N CYS A 73 -13.08 -3.11 -3.99
CA CYS A 73 -14.26 -2.35 -4.34
C CYS A 73 -13.98 -1.51 -5.59
N ARG A 74 -15.05 -1.25 -6.34
CA ARG A 74 -15.11 -0.18 -7.34
C ARG A 74 -15.91 0.97 -6.77
N TYR A 75 -15.55 2.17 -7.20
CA TYR A 75 -16.21 3.40 -6.83
C TYR A 75 -16.64 4.11 -8.11
N ASP A 76 -17.94 4.36 -8.24
CA ASP A 76 -18.48 5.19 -9.31
C ASP A 76 -18.36 6.65 -8.91
N PHE A 77 -17.59 7.43 -9.66
CA PHE A 77 -17.36 8.85 -9.33
C PHE A 77 -18.58 9.74 -9.58
N GLU A 78 -19.49 9.34 -10.45
CA GLU A 78 -20.69 10.09 -10.77
C GLU A 78 -21.79 9.89 -9.71
N SER A 79 -22.16 8.64 -9.46
CA SER A 79 -23.19 8.29 -8.47
C SER A 79 -22.67 8.29 -7.03
N LYS A 80 -21.33 8.25 -6.84
CA LYS A 80 -20.63 8.07 -5.56
C LYS A 80 -20.91 6.73 -4.88
N GLU A 81 -21.41 5.76 -5.63
CA GLU A 81 -21.71 4.44 -5.13
C GLU A 81 -20.47 3.56 -5.00
N ILE A 82 -20.45 2.73 -3.97
CA ILE A 82 -19.44 1.73 -3.74
C ILE A 82 -19.97 0.37 -4.16
N MET A 83 -19.31 -0.23 -5.13
CA MET A 83 -19.60 -1.59 -5.56
C MET A 83 -18.61 -2.55 -4.91
N LEU A 84 -19.10 -3.37 -4.02
CA LEU A 84 -18.32 -4.39 -3.34
C LEU A 84 -18.14 -5.60 -4.29
N LYS A 85 -16.91 -5.81 -4.78
CA LYS A 85 -16.66 -6.84 -5.79
C LYS A 85 -16.10 -8.14 -5.22
N TYR A 86 -15.16 -8.04 -4.29
CA TYR A 86 -14.40 -9.21 -3.85
C TYR A 86 -13.96 -9.10 -2.39
N ARG A 87 -13.85 -10.22 -1.71
CA ARG A 87 -13.35 -10.30 -0.35
C ARG A 87 -12.26 -11.35 -0.24
N ALA A 88 -11.11 -10.97 0.28
CA ALA A 88 -10.07 -11.88 0.72
C ALA A 88 -10.07 -11.97 2.25
N THR A 89 -10.05 -13.17 2.79
CA THR A 89 -10.09 -13.43 4.23
C THR A 89 -8.87 -14.24 4.63
N LYS A 90 -8.09 -13.71 5.57
CA LYS A 90 -6.95 -14.42 6.15
C LYS A 90 -7.43 -15.42 7.18
N THR A 91 -7.23 -16.71 6.94
CA THR A 91 -7.72 -17.80 7.80
C THR A 91 -6.77 -18.13 8.95
N CYS A 92 -5.50 -17.73 8.85
CA CYS A 92 -4.50 -17.97 9.87
C CYS A 92 -4.49 -16.94 11.01
N SER A 93 -3.57 -17.13 11.96
CA SER A 93 -3.28 -16.15 13.01
C SER A 93 -3.03 -14.76 12.40
N LYS A 94 -3.59 -13.71 13.03
CA LYS A 94 -3.45 -12.31 12.59
C LYS A 94 -2.00 -11.86 12.40
N LYS A 95 -1.05 -12.47 13.11
CA LYS A 95 0.37 -12.12 13.06
C LYS A 95 1.17 -12.90 12.01
N LYS A 96 0.62 -13.97 11.41
CA LYS A 96 1.32 -14.72 10.37
C LYS A 96 1.12 -14.09 9.02
N TYR A 97 2.17 -14.05 8.21
CA TYR A 97 2.10 -13.71 6.80
C TYR A 97 1.39 -14.84 6.03
N PRO A 98 0.54 -14.53 5.04
CA PRO A 98 -0.03 -15.57 4.19
C PRO A 98 1.06 -16.18 3.31
N THR A 99 1.11 -17.50 3.20
CA THR A 99 2.10 -18.25 2.41
C THR A 99 1.49 -19.37 1.57
N GLY A 100 0.19 -19.62 1.75
CA GLY A 100 -0.53 -20.65 1.01
C GLY A 100 -0.98 -20.19 -0.38
N PRO A 101 -1.52 -21.11 -1.20
CA PRO A 101 -2.04 -20.77 -2.51
C PRO A 101 -3.17 -19.72 -2.42
N VAL A 102 -3.22 -18.87 -3.44
CA VAL A 102 -4.22 -17.81 -3.58
C VAL A 102 -5.00 -18.03 -4.86
N ASP A 103 -6.30 -17.80 -4.80
CA ASP A 103 -7.12 -17.68 -5.99
C ASP A 103 -6.85 -16.31 -6.65
N ASN A 104 -6.21 -16.31 -7.80
CA ASN A 104 -5.85 -15.10 -8.55
C ASN A 104 -7.00 -14.56 -9.42
N SER A 105 -8.18 -15.18 -9.42
CA SER A 105 -9.30 -14.83 -10.30
C SER A 105 -9.68 -13.33 -10.22
N PHE A 106 -9.56 -12.74 -9.04
CA PHE A 106 -9.78 -11.30 -8.86
C PHE A 106 -8.70 -10.46 -9.57
N MET A 107 -7.43 -10.82 -9.42
CA MET A 107 -6.31 -10.08 -10.04
C MET A 107 -6.36 -10.20 -11.57
N TYR A 108 -6.74 -11.36 -12.11
CA TYR A 108 -6.98 -11.54 -13.54
C TYR A 108 -8.08 -10.62 -14.04
N LYS A 109 -9.19 -10.51 -13.29
CA LYS A 109 -10.29 -9.64 -13.66
C LYS A 109 -9.92 -8.15 -13.60
N VAL A 110 -9.15 -7.73 -12.60
CA VAL A 110 -8.62 -6.37 -12.53
C VAL A 110 -7.70 -6.08 -13.72
N TYR A 111 -6.81 -7.01 -14.05
CA TYR A 111 -5.94 -6.89 -15.21
C TYR A 111 -6.76 -6.80 -16.51
N GLU A 112 -7.72 -7.69 -16.73
CA GLU A 112 -8.59 -7.67 -17.89
C GLU A 112 -9.32 -6.32 -18.02
N ASP A 113 -9.94 -5.87 -16.95
CA ASP A 113 -10.74 -4.64 -16.95
C ASP A 113 -9.87 -3.40 -17.19
N LEU A 114 -8.71 -3.31 -16.57
CA LEU A 114 -7.86 -2.12 -16.68
C LEU A 114 -6.93 -2.20 -17.89
N ARG A 115 -6.19 -3.30 -18.04
CA ARG A 115 -5.18 -3.41 -19.10
C ARG A 115 -5.78 -3.69 -20.48
N ILE A 116 -6.66 -4.69 -20.55
CA ILE A 116 -7.19 -5.13 -21.85
C ILE A 116 -8.30 -4.19 -22.33
N ASN A 117 -9.28 -3.91 -21.47
CA ASN A 117 -10.45 -3.14 -21.87
C ASN A 117 -10.22 -1.62 -21.90
N GLN A 118 -9.34 -1.07 -21.03
CA GLN A 118 -9.10 0.37 -20.89
C GLN A 118 -7.69 0.79 -21.36
N GLY A 119 -6.80 -0.13 -21.68
CA GLY A 119 -5.46 0.18 -22.16
C GLY A 119 -4.50 0.72 -21.06
N ILE A 120 -4.84 0.55 -19.80
CA ILE A 120 -4.01 0.99 -18.67
C ILE A 120 -2.72 0.19 -18.62
N ARG A 121 -1.58 0.88 -18.52
CA ARG A 121 -0.25 0.26 -18.41
C ARG A 121 0.46 0.57 -17.12
N ASN A 122 0.09 1.64 -16.43
CA ASN A 122 0.68 2.04 -15.16
C ASN A 122 -0.33 1.82 -14.03
N PHE A 123 0.01 0.94 -13.12
CA PHE A 123 -0.76 0.66 -11.91
C PHE A 123 -0.07 1.33 -10.74
N VAL A 124 -0.68 2.37 -10.20
CA VAL A 124 -0.13 3.13 -9.09
C VAL A 124 -0.90 2.81 -7.83
N PHE A 125 -0.32 2.01 -6.97
CA PHE A 125 -0.87 1.71 -5.65
C PHE A 125 -0.54 2.82 -4.67
N ILE A 126 -1.50 3.18 -3.81
CA ILE A 126 -1.33 4.27 -2.86
C ILE A 126 -1.66 3.79 -1.44
N ILE A 127 -0.74 3.99 -0.52
CA ILE A 127 -0.98 3.86 0.91
C ILE A 127 -1.06 5.27 1.50
N PRO A 128 -2.28 5.79 1.76
CA PRO A 128 -2.47 7.14 2.24
C PRO A 128 -2.01 7.32 3.70
N GLY A 129 -1.85 8.59 4.09
CA GLY A 129 -1.51 8.98 5.46
C GLY A 129 -2.64 8.79 6.46
N HIS A 130 -2.33 9.17 7.69
CA HIS A 130 -3.25 9.20 8.83
C HIS A 130 -4.22 10.40 8.79
N ALA A 131 -5.17 10.39 9.73
CA ALA A 131 -6.15 11.46 9.95
C ALA A 131 -7.11 11.72 8.78
N LYS A 132 -7.37 10.71 7.97
CA LYS A 132 -8.34 10.81 6.88
C LYS A 132 -9.51 9.85 7.10
N THR A 133 -10.73 10.39 6.98
CA THR A 133 -11.93 9.55 6.91
C THR A 133 -11.88 8.70 5.64
N PHE A 134 -12.73 7.69 5.56
CA PHE A 134 -12.85 6.87 4.36
C PHE A 134 -13.09 7.72 3.12
N ASP A 135 -14.09 8.61 3.17
CA ASP A 135 -14.44 9.48 2.04
C ASP A 135 -13.28 10.38 1.61
N LYS A 136 -12.50 10.91 2.57
CA LYS A 136 -11.33 11.71 2.24
C LYS A 136 -10.20 10.88 1.62
N GLN A 137 -10.00 9.65 2.04
CA GLN A 137 -9.02 8.76 1.40
C GLN A 137 -9.40 8.49 -0.06
N ILE A 138 -10.67 8.19 -0.31
CA ILE A 138 -11.16 7.97 -1.67
C ILE A 138 -11.10 9.25 -2.50
N ASN A 139 -11.65 10.37 -1.99
CA ASN A 139 -11.72 11.61 -2.74
C ASN A 139 -10.35 12.24 -3.00
N ASP A 140 -9.44 12.27 -2.00
CA ASP A 140 -8.14 12.93 -2.15
C ASP A 140 -7.16 12.08 -2.97
N TYR A 141 -7.09 10.77 -2.72
CA TYR A 141 -6.04 9.92 -3.30
C TYR A 141 -6.47 9.14 -4.55
N MET A 142 -7.75 8.96 -4.77
CA MET A 142 -8.23 8.28 -5.96
C MET A 142 -8.87 9.29 -6.92
N PHE A 143 -9.96 9.94 -6.51
CA PHE A 143 -10.69 10.84 -7.39
C PHE A 143 -9.88 12.07 -7.80
N ARG A 144 -9.24 12.75 -6.84
CA ARG A 144 -8.46 13.96 -7.14
C ARG A 144 -7.25 13.66 -8.02
N LEU A 145 -6.51 12.61 -7.74
CA LEU A 145 -5.37 12.21 -8.58
C LEU A 145 -5.86 11.80 -9.99
N GLN A 146 -6.85 10.95 -10.08
CA GLN A 146 -7.42 10.55 -11.38
C GLN A 146 -7.88 11.77 -12.18
N ARG A 147 -8.63 12.68 -11.58
CA ARG A 147 -9.16 13.87 -12.25
C ARG A 147 -8.07 14.89 -12.62
N ASN A 148 -7.13 15.17 -11.70
CA ASN A 148 -6.11 16.20 -11.95
C ASN A 148 -5.07 15.74 -12.99
N TYR A 149 -4.90 14.43 -13.15
CA TYR A 149 -3.87 13.86 -14.00
C TYR A 149 -4.40 13.00 -15.14
N ALA A 150 -5.73 12.95 -15.35
CA ALA A 150 -6.37 12.12 -16.37
C ALA A 150 -5.83 12.39 -17.78
N ASP A 151 -5.53 13.63 -18.13
CA ASP A 151 -5.03 13.99 -19.47
C ASP A 151 -3.56 13.62 -19.66
N SER A 152 -2.72 13.85 -18.65
CA SER A 152 -1.29 13.50 -18.70
C SER A 152 -1.03 12.02 -18.43
N LEU A 153 -1.96 11.32 -17.76
CA LEU A 153 -1.79 9.95 -17.28
C LEU A 153 -2.86 8.99 -17.84
N ARG A 154 -3.28 9.16 -19.09
CA ARG A 154 -4.35 8.36 -19.72
C ARG A 154 -4.19 6.84 -19.61
N SER A 155 -2.95 6.37 -19.46
CA SER A 155 -2.63 4.94 -19.29
C SER A 155 -2.36 4.55 -17.84
N THR A 156 -2.81 5.36 -16.85
CA THR A 156 -2.51 5.16 -15.43
C THR A 156 -3.79 4.96 -14.63
N ALA A 157 -3.81 3.92 -13.79
CA ALA A 157 -4.85 3.71 -12.79
C ALA A 157 -4.27 3.91 -11.38
N PHE A 158 -4.96 4.72 -10.58
CA PHE A 158 -4.66 4.90 -9.16
C PHE A 158 -5.51 3.96 -8.33
N ILE A 159 -4.88 3.11 -7.54
CA ILE A 159 -5.52 2.08 -6.70
C ILE A 159 -5.16 2.37 -5.24
N THR A 160 -6.15 2.71 -4.42
CA THR A 160 -5.91 3.18 -3.05
C THR A 160 -6.17 2.10 -2.01
N PHE A 161 -5.23 1.90 -1.09
CA PHE A 161 -5.47 1.16 0.14
C PHE A 161 -6.13 2.05 1.18
N ALA A 162 -7.46 2.07 1.22
CA ALA A 162 -8.24 2.84 2.18
C ALA A 162 -8.21 2.19 3.57
N TRP A 163 -7.04 2.18 4.22
CA TRP A 163 -6.86 1.55 5.52
C TRP A 163 -7.55 2.29 6.66
N SER A 164 -7.77 1.59 7.76
CA SER A 164 -8.51 2.10 8.93
C SER A 164 -7.67 3.08 9.73
N SER A 165 -7.48 4.30 9.22
CA SER A 165 -6.87 5.41 9.96
C SER A 165 -7.92 6.17 10.77
N GLU A 166 -7.54 6.70 11.93
CA GLU A 166 -8.41 7.56 12.75
C GLU A 166 -8.47 8.98 12.16
N SER A 167 -9.63 9.65 12.32
CA SER A 167 -9.88 10.96 11.69
C SER A 167 -9.40 12.17 12.49
N LEU A 168 -8.93 12.00 13.74
CA LEU A 168 -8.53 13.11 14.60
C LEU A 168 -7.02 13.10 14.84
N GLY A 169 -6.34 14.18 14.43
CA GLY A 169 -4.90 14.36 14.64
C GLY A 169 -4.45 14.25 16.11
N ALA A 170 -5.31 14.64 17.06
CA ALA A 170 -5.08 14.46 18.51
C ALA A 170 -4.90 12.99 18.94
N LEU A 171 -5.20 12.03 18.06
CA LEU A 171 -5.11 10.59 18.32
C LEU A 171 -3.96 9.92 17.56
N TYR A 172 -2.86 10.64 17.38
CA TYR A 172 -1.69 10.19 16.62
C TYR A 172 -1.22 8.77 16.99
N TYR A 173 -1.07 8.46 18.30
CA TYR A 173 -0.67 7.12 18.73
C TYR A 173 -1.69 6.02 18.42
N ARG A 174 -2.97 6.37 18.28
CA ARG A 174 -3.97 5.43 17.79
C ARG A 174 -3.79 5.17 16.29
N GLY A 175 -3.39 6.20 15.55
CA GLY A 175 -2.99 6.09 14.14
C GLY A 175 -1.83 5.12 13.95
N GLN A 176 -0.76 5.24 14.73
CA GLN A 176 0.37 4.31 14.70
C GLN A 176 -0.05 2.86 14.98
N ARG A 177 -0.91 2.64 15.97
CA ARG A 177 -1.46 1.28 16.24
C ARG A 177 -2.35 0.78 15.10
N ALA A 178 -3.08 1.66 14.43
CA ALA A 178 -3.88 1.30 13.27
C ALA A 178 -3.00 0.97 12.07
N ALA A 179 -1.90 1.70 11.85
CA ALA A 179 -0.90 1.40 10.83
C ALA A 179 -0.26 0.02 11.07
N ASP A 180 0.17 -0.26 12.31
CA ASP A 180 0.74 -1.56 12.71
C ASP A 180 -0.20 -2.74 12.39
N ARG A 181 -1.49 -2.57 12.61
CA ARG A 181 -2.48 -3.60 12.31
C ARG A 181 -2.77 -3.70 10.82
N SER A 182 -2.92 -2.56 10.16
CA SER A 182 -3.17 -2.51 8.72
C SER A 182 -2.00 -3.06 7.91
N ALA A 183 -0.78 -3.01 8.44
CA ALA A 183 0.37 -3.68 7.84
C ALA A 183 0.18 -5.20 7.70
N ASN A 184 -0.52 -5.84 8.66
CA ASN A 184 -0.86 -7.27 8.53
C ASN A 184 -1.95 -7.52 7.48
N ASP A 185 -2.86 -6.58 7.29
CA ASP A 185 -3.92 -6.73 6.29
C ASP A 185 -3.38 -6.38 4.89
N PHE A 186 -2.46 -5.42 4.80
CA PHE A 186 -1.72 -5.11 3.57
C PHE A 186 -0.94 -6.34 3.07
N SER A 187 -0.45 -7.19 3.97
CA SER A 187 0.21 -8.44 3.58
C SER A 187 -0.68 -9.40 2.77
N ILE A 188 -2.00 -9.30 2.87
CA ILE A 188 -2.94 -10.08 2.06
C ILE A 188 -2.87 -9.61 0.61
N PHE A 189 -2.93 -8.30 0.41
CA PHE A 189 -2.85 -7.69 -0.91
C PHE A 189 -1.51 -8.00 -1.59
N GLU A 190 -0.40 -7.81 -0.87
CA GLU A 190 0.95 -8.09 -1.40
C GLU A 190 1.09 -9.56 -1.81
N HIS A 191 0.62 -10.49 -0.97
CA HIS A 191 0.68 -11.90 -1.32
C HIS A 191 -0.17 -12.26 -2.55
N MET A 192 -1.34 -11.64 -2.70
CA MET A 192 -2.16 -11.79 -3.91
C MET A 192 -1.45 -11.24 -5.14
N LEU A 193 -0.82 -10.07 -5.03
CA LEU A 193 -0.09 -9.44 -6.13
C LEU A 193 1.14 -10.27 -6.52
N GLU A 194 1.91 -10.73 -5.54
CA GLU A 194 3.06 -11.62 -5.75
C GLU A 194 2.65 -12.93 -6.44
N SER A 195 1.55 -13.56 -5.96
CA SER A 195 1.02 -14.78 -6.55
C SER A 195 0.56 -14.59 -7.99
N PHE A 196 -0.10 -13.47 -8.28
CA PHE A 196 -0.51 -13.09 -9.63
C PHE A 196 0.68 -12.91 -10.57
N LEU A 197 1.72 -12.21 -10.12
CA LEU A 197 2.93 -11.98 -10.92
C LEU A 197 3.76 -13.25 -11.13
N ALA A 198 3.70 -14.19 -10.20
CA ALA A 198 4.38 -15.48 -10.33
C ALA A 198 3.66 -16.48 -11.24
N ASP A 199 2.45 -16.16 -11.72
CA ASP A 199 1.68 -17.06 -12.57
C ASP A 199 2.19 -17.04 -14.03
N SER A 200 3.18 -17.86 -14.28
CA SER A 200 3.81 -17.96 -15.60
C SER A 200 2.83 -18.43 -16.70
N ALA A 201 1.84 -19.23 -16.38
CA ALA A 201 0.86 -19.72 -17.35
C ALA A 201 -0.01 -18.55 -17.84
N PHE A 202 -0.48 -17.72 -16.91
CA PHE A 202 -1.23 -16.52 -17.25
C PHE A 202 -0.41 -15.58 -18.15
N TRP A 203 0.87 -15.32 -17.81
CA TRP A 203 1.73 -14.37 -18.53
C TRP A 203 2.24 -14.89 -19.88
N GLN A 204 2.12 -16.19 -20.17
CA GLN A 204 2.39 -16.73 -21.51
C GLN A 204 1.29 -16.34 -22.50
N GLU A 205 0.05 -16.18 -22.03
CA GLU A 205 -1.12 -15.85 -22.84
C GLU A 205 -1.42 -14.34 -22.89
N HIS A 206 -0.83 -13.56 -21.99
CA HIS A 206 -1.14 -12.14 -21.83
C HIS A 206 0.13 -11.28 -21.88
N PRO A 207 0.08 -10.07 -22.46
CA PRO A 207 1.25 -9.20 -22.55
C PRO A 207 1.65 -8.68 -21.16
N PHE A 208 2.92 -8.87 -20.81
CA PHE A 208 3.51 -8.26 -19.60
C PHE A 208 4.15 -6.91 -19.96
N ASP A 209 3.32 -5.93 -20.33
CA ASP A 209 3.74 -4.56 -20.65
C ASP A 209 3.15 -3.53 -19.67
N ILE A 210 3.10 -3.93 -18.41
CA ILE A 210 2.57 -3.15 -17.30
C ILE A 210 3.66 -2.76 -16.31
N SER A 211 3.49 -1.60 -15.70
CA SER A 211 4.36 -1.05 -14.66
C SER A 211 3.59 -0.94 -13.36
N PHE A 212 4.24 -1.33 -12.27
CA PHE A 212 3.69 -1.18 -10.93
C PHE A 212 4.49 -0.13 -10.15
N LYS A 213 3.81 0.83 -9.56
CA LYS A 213 4.41 1.81 -8.66
C LYS A 213 3.68 1.80 -7.32
N LEU A 214 4.40 2.09 -6.24
CA LEU A 214 3.83 2.22 -4.90
C LEU A 214 4.12 3.62 -4.37
N ILE A 215 3.08 4.36 -4.04
CA ILE A 215 3.18 5.67 -3.38
C ILE A 215 2.73 5.51 -1.93
N CYS A 216 3.61 5.83 -1.00
CA CYS A 216 3.28 5.89 0.42
C CYS A 216 3.34 7.34 0.90
N THR A 217 2.29 7.79 1.61
CA THR A 217 2.24 9.15 2.12
C THR A 217 2.12 9.19 3.63
N SER A 218 2.85 10.13 4.28
CA SER A 218 2.73 10.36 5.72
C SER A 218 2.88 9.06 6.54
N MET A 219 1.95 8.75 7.41
CA MET A 219 1.90 7.51 8.21
C MET A 219 1.67 6.23 7.36
N GLY A 220 1.30 6.36 6.09
CA GLY A 220 1.30 5.23 5.14
C GLY A 220 2.71 4.66 4.93
N ASN A 221 3.74 5.50 5.05
CA ASN A 221 5.14 5.05 5.04
C ASN A 221 5.48 4.21 6.28
N GLU A 222 4.97 4.60 7.44
CA GLU A 222 5.15 3.82 8.67
C GLU A 222 4.41 2.46 8.57
N LEU A 223 3.24 2.43 7.94
CA LEU A 223 2.54 1.18 7.65
C LEU A 223 3.39 0.25 6.78
N LEU A 224 3.97 0.76 5.69
CA LEU A 224 4.86 0.01 4.81
C LEU A 224 6.10 -0.50 5.57
N ARG A 225 6.74 0.36 6.37
CA ARG A 225 7.89 -0.01 7.21
C ARG A 225 7.58 -1.15 8.15
N LEU A 226 6.47 -1.07 8.87
CA LEU A 226 6.01 -2.11 9.78
C LEU A 226 5.66 -3.42 9.06
N TYR A 227 5.14 -3.34 7.84
CA TYR A 227 4.93 -4.51 6.99
C TYR A 227 6.26 -5.22 6.68
N LEU A 228 7.29 -4.47 6.27
CA LEU A 228 8.61 -5.02 5.93
C LEU A 228 9.28 -5.68 7.15
N ILE A 229 9.30 -5.02 8.30
CA ILE A 229 9.81 -5.58 9.56
C ILE A 229 9.12 -6.90 9.91
N LYS A 230 7.78 -6.93 9.80
CA LYS A 230 7.02 -8.16 10.13
C LYS A 230 7.30 -9.29 9.17
N ARG A 231 7.54 -8.98 7.91
CA ARG A 231 7.87 -9.96 6.89
C ARG A 231 9.26 -10.55 7.11
N GLU A 232 10.25 -9.70 7.39
CA GLU A 232 11.60 -10.12 7.79
C GLU A 232 11.57 -11.01 9.04
N MET A 233 10.88 -10.58 10.10
CA MET A 233 10.75 -11.38 11.33
C MET A 233 10.15 -12.76 11.12
N GLN A 234 9.43 -13.00 10.05
CA GLN A 234 8.86 -14.29 9.68
C GLN A 234 9.72 -15.07 8.69
N GLY A 235 10.83 -14.50 8.26
CA GLY A 235 11.76 -15.13 7.31
C GLY A 235 11.14 -15.35 5.92
N ILE A 236 10.20 -14.51 5.50
CA ILE A 236 9.51 -14.63 4.22
C ILE A 236 10.18 -13.68 3.22
N PRO A 237 10.77 -14.19 2.13
CA PRO A 237 11.49 -13.37 1.17
C PRO A 237 10.54 -12.39 0.46
N LEU A 238 11.04 -11.20 0.16
CA LEU A 238 10.37 -10.24 -0.70
C LEU A 238 10.55 -10.61 -2.18
N ILE A 239 9.65 -10.14 -3.01
CA ILE A 239 9.73 -10.26 -4.47
C ILE A 239 9.71 -8.84 -5.04
N PRO A 240 10.55 -8.50 -6.02
CA PRO A 240 10.58 -7.17 -6.62
C PRO A 240 9.35 -6.95 -7.52
N VAL A 241 8.27 -6.48 -6.90
CA VAL A 241 6.98 -6.22 -7.56
C VAL A 241 6.97 -4.85 -8.24
N TYR A 242 7.54 -3.84 -7.57
CA TYR A 242 7.40 -2.45 -7.99
C TYR A 242 8.59 -1.96 -8.82
N ASP A 243 8.32 -1.27 -9.91
CA ASP A 243 9.36 -0.57 -10.66
C ASP A 243 9.89 0.63 -9.86
N ARG A 244 9.01 1.27 -9.08
CA ARG A 244 9.38 2.37 -8.22
C ARG A 244 8.52 2.42 -6.96
N ILE A 245 9.15 2.66 -5.82
CA ILE A 245 8.50 2.99 -4.54
C ILE A 245 8.75 4.46 -4.23
N ILE A 246 7.70 5.21 -3.95
CA ILE A 246 7.75 6.66 -3.74
C ILE A 246 7.28 6.97 -2.30
N LEU A 247 8.15 7.59 -1.53
CA LEU A 247 7.92 7.94 -0.14
C LEU A 247 7.73 9.45 -0.02
N ILE A 248 6.50 9.89 0.25
CA ILE A 248 6.12 11.31 0.31
C ILE A 248 5.73 11.69 1.74
N GLY A 249 6.33 12.78 2.27
CA GLY A 249 6.03 13.27 3.62
C GLY A 249 6.13 12.14 4.66
N SER A 250 7.19 11.34 4.58
CA SER A 250 7.32 10.08 5.32
C SER A 250 7.36 10.28 6.83
N ASP A 251 6.37 9.73 7.54
CA ASP A 251 6.30 9.71 9.01
C ASP A 251 7.05 8.51 9.63
N ALA A 252 7.84 7.79 8.85
CA ALA A 252 8.79 6.82 9.36
C ALA A 252 9.96 7.53 10.08
N PRO A 253 10.67 6.86 11.01
CA PRO A 253 11.85 7.43 11.66
C PRO A 253 12.98 7.70 10.66
N ALA A 254 13.83 8.69 10.94
CA ALA A 254 14.92 9.08 10.07
C ALA A 254 15.96 7.97 9.85
N ASN A 255 16.06 7.02 10.78
CA ASN A 255 16.93 5.83 10.69
C ASN A 255 16.27 4.63 9.97
N ALA A 256 15.09 4.80 9.38
CA ALA A 256 14.31 3.68 8.78
C ALA A 256 15.08 2.84 7.74
N PHE A 257 16.11 3.42 7.10
CA PHE A 257 17.02 2.72 6.19
C PHE A 257 18.17 1.98 6.89
N ALA A 258 18.29 2.06 8.21
CA ALA A 258 19.28 1.28 8.94
C ALA A 258 18.85 -0.21 9.00
N ARG A 259 19.85 -1.08 9.16
CA ARG A 259 19.61 -2.54 9.19
C ARG A 259 18.59 -2.92 10.27
N GLY A 260 17.57 -3.67 9.85
CA GLY A 260 16.49 -4.16 10.72
C GLY A 260 15.43 -3.09 11.05
N GLU A 261 15.52 -1.90 10.46
CA GLU A 261 14.55 -0.82 10.64
C GLU A 261 13.45 -0.81 9.56
N GLY A 262 13.47 -1.76 8.65
CA GLY A 262 12.45 -2.08 7.66
C GLY A 262 12.72 -1.53 6.27
N PHE A 263 13.13 -0.29 6.10
CA PHE A 263 13.39 0.29 4.78
C PHE A 263 14.72 -0.15 4.15
N ASP A 264 15.57 -0.83 4.89
CA ASP A 264 16.73 -1.55 4.35
C ASP A 264 16.33 -2.67 3.36
N HIS A 265 15.08 -3.13 3.41
CA HIS A 265 14.51 -4.13 2.49
C HIS A 265 13.71 -3.55 1.32
N LEU A 266 13.62 -2.23 1.15
CA LEU A 266 12.80 -1.64 0.07
C LEU A 266 13.24 -2.05 -1.33
N LEU A 267 14.55 -2.21 -1.56
CA LEU A 267 15.07 -2.62 -2.86
C LEU A 267 14.86 -4.12 -3.17
N GLU A 268 14.48 -4.92 -2.17
CA GLU A 268 14.02 -6.28 -2.40
C GLU A 268 12.56 -6.32 -2.89
N MET A 269 11.77 -5.25 -2.61
CA MET A 269 10.38 -5.10 -3.00
C MET A 269 10.20 -4.30 -4.30
N GLY A 270 11.14 -3.41 -4.60
CA GLY A 270 11.09 -2.54 -5.77
C GLY A 270 12.46 -2.22 -6.36
N LYS A 271 12.51 -1.94 -7.67
CA LYS A 271 13.75 -1.68 -8.40
C LYS A 271 14.41 -0.34 -8.02
N SER A 272 13.61 0.64 -7.59
CA SER A 272 14.09 1.97 -7.21
C SER A 272 13.20 2.61 -6.17
N VAL A 273 13.77 3.52 -5.37
CA VAL A 273 13.07 4.25 -4.32
C VAL A 273 13.29 5.76 -4.52
N LEU A 274 12.22 6.53 -4.47
CA LEU A 274 12.26 7.99 -4.44
C LEU A 274 11.72 8.48 -3.10
N LEU A 275 12.57 9.14 -2.31
CA LEU A 275 12.17 9.79 -1.08
C LEU A 275 12.10 11.32 -1.29
N LEU A 276 10.93 11.89 -1.03
CA LEU A 276 10.75 13.36 -1.03
C LEU A 276 10.84 13.90 0.40
N VAL A 277 11.69 14.89 0.59
CA VAL A 277 11.93 15.57 1.88
C VAL A 277 11.42 17.01 1.80
N ASN A 278 10.51 17.37 2.71
CA ASN A 278 10.02 18.73 2.88
C ASN A 278 10.32 19.23 4.30
N ARG A 279 11.30 20.14 4.45
CA ARG A 279 11.71 20.68 5.76
C ARG A 279 10.69 21.61 6.39
N ARG A 280 9.63 22.00 5.67
CA ARG A 280 8.54 22.86 6.14
C ARG A 280 7.24 22.11 6.39
N ASP A 281 7.31 20.78 6.50
CA ASP A 281 6.16 19.93 6.76
C ASP A 281 5.68 20.08 8.21
N GLY A 282 4.57 20.76 8.41
CA GLY A 282 4.01 21.02 9.73
C GLY A 282 3.56 19.77 10.48
N PRO A 283 2.75 18.87 9.89
CA PRO A 283 2.40 17.59 10.48
C PRO A 283 3.59 16.73 10.88
N LEU A 284 4.63 16.63 10.07
CA LEU A 284 5.85 15.91 10.43
C LEU A 284 6.65 16.59 11.54
N THR A 285 6.64 17.92 11.58
CA THR A 285 7.22 18.66 12.71
C THR A 285 6.50 18.32 14.01
N MET A 286 5.16 18.25 14.01
CA MET A 286 4.40 17.82 15.18
C MET A 286 4.74 16.36 15.54
N SER A 287 4.80 15.47 14.55
CA SER A 287 5.17 14.05 14.75
C SER A 287 6.57 13.91 15.35
N LEU A 288 7.55 14.72 14.94
CA LEU A 288 8.90 14.75 15.50
C LEU A 288 8.84 15.02 17.02
N TYR A 289 8.09 16.04 17.43
CA TYR A 289 7.94 16.36 18.87
C TYR A 289 7.22 15.25 19.65
N MET A 290 6.22 14.61 19.05
CA MET A 290 5.48 13.54 19.71
C MET A 290 6.30 12.26 19.89
N ASN A 291 7.21 11.95 18.95
CA ASN A 291 8.05 10.75 18.99
C ASN A 291 9.44 11.00 19.54
N LEU A 292 9.85 12.26 19.73
CA LEU A 292 11.20 12.68 20.12
C LEU A 292 12.29 12.12 19.17
N GLU A 293 11.93 11.94 17.90
CA GLU A 293 12.77 11.33 16.88
C GLU A 293 12.51 11.97 15.52
N GLY A 294 13.59 12.18 14.74
CA GLY A 294 13.50 12.74 13.39
C GLY A 294 12.57 11.94 12.48
N ARG A 295 11.75 12.64 11.70
CA ARG A 295 10.87 12.02 10.70
C ARG A 295 11.55 12.05 9.33
N LEU A 296 11.56 10.92 8.66
CA LEU A 296 12.26 10.70 7.39
C LEU A 296 11.89 11.73 6.32
N GLY A 297 10.60 12.04 6.16
CA GLY A 297 10.12 13.05 5.20
C GLY A 297 10.40 14.51 5.59
N LEU A 298 10.85 14.77 6.84
CA LEU A 298 11.16 16.11 7.33
C LEU A 298 12.66 16.39 7.29
N VAL A 299 13.47 15.49 7.86
CA VAL A 299 14.91 15.69 8.04
C VAL A 299 15.77 14.88 7.05
N GLY A 300 15.17 13.95 6.34
CA GLY A 300 15.88 12.98 5.50
C GLY A 300 16.47 11.82 6.31
N PRO A 301 17.13 10.87 5.62
CA PRO A 301 17.75 9.71 6.25
C PRO A 301 19.02 10.08 7.02
N THR A 302 19.24 9.43 8.17
CA THR A 302 20.42 9.68 9.03
C THR A 302 21.75 9.35 8.35
N ASN A 303 21.76 8.42 7.39
CA ASN A 303 22.97 7.95 6.71
C ASN A 303 22.83 8.04 5.19
N ILE A 304 22.51 9.22 4.67
CA ILE A 304 22.28 9.45 3.24
C ILE A 304 23.43 8.99 2.35
N THR A 305 24.68 9.15 2.79
CA THR A 305 25.89 8.76 2.03
C THR A 305 26.13 7.26 1.95
N LYS A 306 25.35 6.46 2.68
CA LYS A 306 25.44 4.99 2.68
C LYS A 306 24.28 4.33 1.94
N LEU A 307 23.37 5.13 1.40
CA LEU A 307 22.27 4.59 0.62
C LEU A 307 22.77 4.10 -0.74
N PRO A 308 22.21 2.99 -1.27
CA PRO A 308 22.43 2.58 -2.65
C PRO A 308 21.98 3.65 -3.66
N ASP A 309 22.57 3.66 -4.85
CA ASP A 309 22.25 4.64 -5.90
C ASP A 309 20.79 4.57 -6.38
N GLU A 310 20.16 3.41 -6.22
CA GLU A 310 18.75 3.17 -6.54
C GLU A 310 17.79 3.86 -5.56
N ILE A 311 18.31 4.39 -4.42
CA ILE A 311 17.55 5.16 -3.43
C ILE A 311 17.88 6.64 -3.60
N VAL A 312 17.00 7.35 -4.26
CA VAL A 312 17.20 8.79 -4.53
C VAL A 312 16.42 9.62 -3.51
N VAL A 313 17.11 10.54 -2.88
CA VAL A 313 16.52 11.51 -1.96
C VAL A 313 16.48 12.88 -2.63
N ARG A 314 15.29 13.49 -2.65
CA ARG A 314 15.07 14.83 -3.23
C ARG A 314 14.45 15.76 -2.20
N GLU A 315 15.08 16.88 -1.96
CA GLU A 315 14.48 17.95 -1.16
C GLU A 315 13.57 18.79 -2.05
N VAL A 316 12.31 18.91 -1.63
CA VAL A 316 11.24 19.60 -2.37
C VAL A 316 10.73 20.84 -1.65
N THR A 317 11.38 21.26 -0.58
CA THR A 317 10.93 22.39 0.26
C THR A 317 10.74 23.68 -0.53
N HIS A 318 11.59 23.92 -1.54
CA HIS A 318 11.51 25.11 -2.41
C HIS A 318 10.31 25.08 -3.38
N LEU A 319 9.76 23.91 -3.64
CA LEU A 319 8.59 23.70 -4.51
C LEU A 319 7.25 23.88 -3.78
N ILE A 320 7.27 24.08 -2.45
CA ILE A 320 6.04 24.21 -1.67
C ILE A 320 5.52 25.65 -1.79
N SER A 321 4.39 25.79 -2.45
CA SER A 321 3.74 27.08 -2.68
C SER A 321 3.02 27.62 -1.44
N LYS A 322 2.66 28.89 -1.46
CA LYS A 322 1.83 29.49 -0.39
C LYS A 322 0.46 28.84 -0.30
N SER A 323 -0.09 28.34 -1.41
CA SER A 323 -1.37 27.63 -1.43
C SER A 323 -1.31 26.28 -0.70
N ASP A 324 -0.14 25.65 -0.67
CA ASP A 324 0.07 24.37 0.03
C ASP A 324 0.14 24.54 1.55
N LEU A 325 0.37 25.77 2.02
CA LEU A 325 0.35 26.08 3.46
C LEU A 325 -1.04 25.88 4.08
N SER A 326 -2.11 25.82 3.30
CA SER A 326 -3.46 25.45 3.78
C SER A 326 -3.52 24.06 4.40
N THR A 327 -2.60 23.17 4.01
CA THR A 327 -2.39 21.81 4.58
C THR A 327 -1.11 21.74 5.41
N LEU A 328 -0.61 22.89 5.88
CA LEU A 328 0.67 23.01 6.59
C LEU A 328 1.84 22.42 5.79
N GLY A 329 1.77 22.50 4.45
CA GLY A 329 2.81 21.99 3.56
C GLY A 329 2.92 20.47 3.48
N HIS A 330 1.88 19.71 3.80
CA HIS A 330 1.93 18.25 3.87
C HIS A 330 1.39 17.52 2.62
N ASP A 331 0.22 17.95 2.13
CA ASP A 331 -0.45 17.32 0.98
C ASP A 331 -0.09 18.01 -0.37
N TYR A 332 1.11 18.57 -0.48
CA TYR A 332 1.56 19.37 -1.63
C TYR A 332 1.49 18.63 -2.97
N PHE A 333 1.81 17.35 -2.98
CA PHE A 333 1.84 16.53 -4.19
C PHE A 333 0.45 16.33 -4.82
N LEU A 334 -0.64 16.40 -4.04
CA LEU A 334 -2.01 16.25 -4.56
C LEU A 334 -2.44 17.40 -5.48
N ARG A 335 -1.73 18.53 -5.48
CA ARG A 335 -2.09 19.74 -6.22
C ARG A 335 -1.05 20.15 -7.24
N ASN A 336 0.12 19.56 -7.18
CA ASN A 336 1.27 19.94 -7.97
C ASN A 336 1.48 18.97 -9.12
N GLN A 337 0.95 19.34 -10.30
CA GLN A 337 1.02 18.48 -11.49
C GLN A 337 2.47 18.22 -11.92
N VAL A 338 3.30 19.26 -11.93
CA VAL A 338 4.71 19.11 -12.35
C VAL A 338 5.46 18.14 -11.45
N LEU A 339 5.21 18.21 -10.14
CA LEU A 339 5.81 17.27 -9.19
C LEU A 339 5.29 15.85 -9.39
N MET A 340 3.99 15.67 -9.67
CA MET A 340 3.43 14.34 -9.94
C MET A 340 3.94 13.76 -11.25
N ASP A 341 4.08 14.57 -12.29
CA ASP A 341 4.68 14.14 -13.55
C ASP A 341 6.14 13.70 -13.34
N TYR A 342 6.89 14.46 -12.54
CA TYR A 342 8.25 14.06 -12.13
C TYR A 342 8.24 12.71 -11.36
N ILE A 343 7.38 12.57 -10.37
CA ILE A 343 7.27 11.36 -9.54
C ILE A 343 6.93 10.11 -10.39
N LEU A 344 6.08 10.26 -11.38
CA LEU A 344 5.52 9.12 -12.13
C LEU A 344 6.26 8.81 -13.42
N HIS A 345 6.87 9.79 -14.08
CA HIS A 345 7.40 9.63 -15.43
C HIS A 345 8.90 9.89 -15.57
N GLN A 346 9.47 10.73 -14.72
CA GLN A 346 10.88 11.09 -14.88
C GLN A 346 11.81 9.97 -14.39
N GLU A 347 12.97 9.88 -15.01
CA GLU A 347 14.05 9.06 -14.47
C GLU A 347 14.56 9.65 -13.17
N LEU A 348 15.04 8.81 -12.24
CA LEU A 348 15.58 9.25 -10.95
C LEU A 348 16.78 10.17 -11.09
N SER A 349 17.50 10.07 -12.19
CA SER A 349 18.66 10.91 -12.52
C SER A 349 18.27 12.32 -12.99
N SER A 350 17.01 12.54 -13.42
CA SER A 350 16.57 13.85 -13.86
C SER A 350 16.56 14.86 -12.71
N GLU A 351 16.87 16.11 -13.05
CA GLU A 351 16.77 17.19 -12.06
C GLU A 351 15.31 17.49 -11.73
N LEU A 352 15.07 17.91 -10.49
CA LEU A 352 13.76 18.46 -10.13
C LEU A 352 13.49 19.75 -10.93
N PRO A 353 12.22 20.00 -11.29
CA PRO A 353 11.84 21.27 -11.88
C PRO A 353 12.33 22.45 -11.02
N SER A 354 12.95 23.45 -11.66
CA SER A 354 13.48 24.63 -10.97
C SER A 354 12.39 25.62 -10.57
N GLU A 355 11.22 25.54 -11.22
CA GLU A 355 10.07 26.43 -10.99
C GLU A 355 8.75 25.66 -10.99
N LEU A 356 7.89 26.03 -10.08
CA LEU A 356 6.50 25.56 -9.96
C LEU A 356 5.55 26.75 -9.84
#